data_cf2c34122078b5ffe0bc5cbb4dda257b
#
_entry.id   cf2c34122078b5ffe0bc5cbb4dda257b
#
_cell.length_a   1.000
_cell.length_b   1.000
_cell.length_c   1.000
_cell.angle_alpha   90.00
_cell.angle_beta   90.00
_cell.angle_gamma   90.00
#
_symmetry.space_group_name_H-M   'P 1'
#
loop_
_entity.id
_entity.type
_entity.pdbx_description
1 polymer ?
#
loop_
_entity_poly.entity_id
_entity_poly.type
_entity_poly.pdbx_seq_one_letter_code
_entity_poly.pdbx_strand_id
1 'polypeptide(L)'
;MKIGSLTFGEHPLFLAPMEDVTDIGFRMLCKRYGAAMVYTEFVSADAIIRNIQSTLNKMKINAEERPVGVQIYGRDVDSMVEAARVVEEIHPDVIDLNFGCPVKKVAGKGAGSGMLKNIPLLLEITKHVVQAVKTPVTVKTRLGWDAENLVIETLCEQLQDCGIQALTIHGRTRAQMYTGKADWTLIGRVKQNPRIHIPIIGNGDITSGADAVRAFQDYGVDAVMVGRATFGCPWIFSEMRDALDGTSVAKHLTMDDKIDILEEQLRINVARIDEVRGILHTRRHLAASPIFKGIPDFKQTRIAMLRATKVNDLIAILEECRARLSANHETKG
;
A
#
# COMPACT_ATOMS: atom_id res chain seq x y z
N MET A 1 -16.48 -9.06 -3.64
CA MET A 1 -16.77 -8.29 -2.41
C MET A 1 -17.22 -6.88 -2.73
N LYS A 2 -17.79 -6.13 -1.74
CA LYS A 2 -18.23 -4.73 -1.95
C LYS A 2 -17.66 -3.81 -0.86
N ILE A 3 -17.33 -2.56 -1.25
CA ILE A 3 -17.01 -1.45 -0.33
C ILE A 3 -17.86 -0.26 -0.77
N GLY A 4 -18.90 0.10 -0.01
CA GLY A 4 -19.89 1.06 -0.46
C GLY A 4 -20.53 0.63 -1.78
N SER A 5 -20.47 1.49 -2.81
CA SER A 5 -20.95 1.19 -4.17
C SER A 5 -19.95 0.41 -5.03
N LEU A 6 -18.70 0.30 -4.61
CA LEU A 6 -17.67 -0.42 -5.36
C LEU A 6 -17.90 -1.92 -5.30
N THR A 7 -17.82 -2.58 -6.44
CA THR A 7 -17.89 -4.04 -6.55
C THR A 7 -16.56 -4.56 -7.10
N PHE A 8 -15.95 -5.50 -6.39
CA PHE A 8 -14.70 -6.16 -6.78
C PHE A 8 -14.99 -7.60 -7.18
N GLY A 9 -14.27 -8.10 -8.18
CA GLY A 9 -14.32 -9.50 -8.59
C GLY A 9 -13.79 -10.45 -7.52
N GLU A 10 -13.47 -11.68 -7.92
CA GLU A 10 -12.91 -12.69 -7.05
C GLU A 10 -11.46 -12.37 -6.68
N HIS A 11 -11.07 -12.67 -5.46
CA HIS A 11 -9.72 -12.55 -4.91
C HIS A 11 -9.03 -11.19 -5.22
N PRO A 12 -9.64 -10.04 -4.88
CA PRO A 12 -9.08 -8.74 -5.25
C PRO A 12 -7.78 -8.44 -4.49
N LEU A 13 -6.80 -7.88 -5.23
CA LEU A 13 -5.49 -7.49 -4.72
C LEU A 13 -5.42 -5.96 -4.64
N PHE A 14 -5.06 -5.42 -3.49
CA PHE A 14 -4.98 -3.99 -3.24
C PHE A 14 -3.54 -3.54 -3.03
N LEU A 15 -3.18 -2.35 -3.52
CA LEU A 15 -1.91 -1.71 -3.20
C LEU A 15 -2.00 -1.01 -1.84
N ALA A 16 -1.10 -1.32 -0.91
CA ALA A 16 -1.04 -0.67 0.39
C ALA A 16 -0.62 0.80 0.30
N PRO A 17 -1.16 1.70 1.14
CA PRO A 17 -0.65 3.07 1.29
C PRO A 17 0.75 3.06 1.90
N MET A 18 1.73 3.69 1.21
CA MET A 18 3.13 3.72 1.64
C MET A 18 3.77 5.09 1.37
N GLU A 19 4.28 5.73 2.42
CA GLU A 19 4.95 7.02 2.35
C GLU A 19 6.15 6.99 1.42
N ASP A 20 6.28 8.00 0.57
CA ASP A 20 7.32 8.15 -0.45
C ASP A 20 7.41 6.98 -1.46
N VAL A 21 6.36 6.20 -1.62
CA VAL A 21 6.31 5.02 -2.51
C VAL A 21 5.08 5.03 -3.40
N THR A 22 3.89 5.21 -2.81
CA THR A 22 2.63 5.14 -3.57
C THR A 22 2.22 6.49 -4.14
N ASP A 23 3.15 7.13 -4.83
CA ASP A 23 2.85 8.29 -5.65
C ASP A 23 1.96 7.91 -6.85
N ILE A 24 1.37 8.91 -7.50
CA ILE A 24 0.39 8.70 -8.58
C ILE A 24 0.96 7.86 -9.74
N GLY A 25 2.22 8.06 -10.11
CA GLY A 25 2.86 7.31 -11.19
C GLY A 25 2.97 5.82 -10.86
N PHE A 26 3.39 5.51 -9.64
CA PHE A 26 3.49 4.13 -9.18
C PHE A 26 2.12 3.46 -9.00
N ARG A 27 1.10 4.19 -8.49
CA ARG A 27 -0.26 3.67 -8.38
C ARG A 27 -0.85 3.32 -9.75
N MET A 28 -0.65 4.17 -10.77
CA MET A 28 -1.08 3.89 -12.15
C MET A 28 -0.41 2.63 -12.72
N LEU A 29 0.89 2.44 -12.49
CA LEU A 29 1.58 1.21 -12.88
C LEU A 29 0.98 -0.01 -12.17
N CYS A 30 0.80 0.03 -10.86
CA CYS A 30 0.17 -1.07 -10.12
C CYS A 30 -1.24 -1.40 -10.63
N LYS A 31 -2.03 -0.39 -10.99
CA LYS A 31 -3.34 -0.58 -11.63
C LYS A 31 -3.23 -1.31 -12.95
N ARG A 32 -2.31 -0.89 -13.81
CA ARG A 32 -2.06 -1.52 -15.13
C ARG A 32 -1.71 -3.00 -14.98
N TYR A 33 -1.00 -3.37 -13.92
CA TYR A 33 -0.62 -4.75 -13.64
C TYR A 33 -1.60 -5.53 -12.75
N GLY A 34 -2.81 -5.01 -12.52
CA GLY A 34 -3.90 -5.80 -11.94
C GLY A 34 -4.22 -5.51 -10.47
N ALA A 35 -3.67 -4.43 -9.87
CA ALA A 35 -4.18 -3.97 -8.58
C ALA A 35 -5.65 -3.56 -8.72
N ALA A 36 -6.55 -4.22 -8.00
CA ALA A 36 -7.97 -3.94 -8.06
C ALA A 36 -8.31 -2.57 -7.45
N MET A 37 -7.56 -2.16 -6.43
CA MET A 37 -7.66 -0.86 -5.78
C MET A 37 -6.29 -0.38 -5.33
N VAL A 38 -6.08 0.94 -5.35
CA VAL A 38 -4.86 1.58 -4.86
C VAL A 38 -5.18 2.63 -3.80
N TYR A 39 -4.18 3.00 -3.01
CA TYR A 39 -4.30 4.05 -1.99
C TYR A 39 -3.19 5.08 -2.16
N THR A 40 -3.51 6.33 -1.85
CA THR A 40 -2.49 7.38 -1.80
C THR A 40 -1.48 7.11 -0.67
N GLU A 41 -0.40 7.87 -0.66
CA GLU A 41 0.39 8.01 0.57
C GLU A 41 -0.52 8.55 1.68
N PHE A 42 -0.24 8.16 2.94
CA PHE A 42 -1.05 8.66 4.05
C PHE A 42 -0.70 10.12 4.38
N VAL A 43 -1.70 10.94 4.61
CA VAL A 43 -1.56 12.38 4.82
C VAL A 43 -2.10 12.82 6.19
N SER A 44 -1.44 13.82 6.78
CA SER A 44 -1.82 14.36 8.09
C SER A 44 -3.09 15.22 7.98
N ALA A 45 -4.09 14.97 8.81
CA ALA A 45 -5.27 15.80 8.94
C ALA A 45 -4.90 17.26 9.24
N ASP A 46 -4.01 17.48 10.21
CA ASP A 46 -3.51 18.83 10.55
C ASP A 46 -2.85 19.55 9.38
N ALA A 47 -2.18 18.82 8.48
CA ALA A 47 -1.55 19.41 7.31
C ALA A 47 -2.56 19.70 6.19
N ILE A 48 -3.62 18.90 6.07
CA ILE A 48 -4.72 19.14 5.13
C ILE A 48 -5.44 20.44 5.49
N ILE A 49 -5.92 20.58 6.71
CA ILE A 49 -6.69 21.74 7.18
C ILE A 49 -5.87 23.04 7.15
N ARG A 50 -4.54 22.95 7.23
CA ARG A 50 -3.63 24.08 7.07
C ARG A 50 -3.24 24.36 5.62
N ASN A 51 -3.83 23.66 4.67
CA ASN A 51 -3.57 23.81 3.23
C ASN A 51 -2.08 23.66 2.85
N ILE A 52 -1.34 22.76 3.52
CA ILE A 52 0.06 22.51 3.19
C ILE A 52 0.16 21.91 1.80
N GLN A 53 0.70 22.65 0.84
CA GLN A 53 0.72 22.29 -0.58
C GLN A 53 1.35 20.94 -0.87
N SER A 54 2.43 20.56 -0.18
CA SER A 54 3.05 19.22 -0.35
C SER A 54 2.11 18.09 0.06
N THR A 55 1.25 18.29 1.07
CA THR A 55 0.23 17.35 1.51
C THR A 55 -0.90 17.26 0.48
N LEU A 56 -1.40 18.40 0.01
CA LEU A 56 -2.44 18.45 -1.02
C LEU A 56 -1.99 17.75 -2.32
N ASN A 57 -0.72 17.91 -2.69
CA ASN A 57 -0.16 17.23 -3.85
C ASN A 57 -0.14 15.69 -3.73
N LYS A 58 0.01 15.14 -2.51
CA LYS A 58 -0.05 13.70 -2.26
C LYS A 58 -1.46 13.12 -2.41
N MET A 59 -2.50 13.94 -2.21
CA MET A 59 -3.90 13.54 -2.34
C MET A 59 -4.42 13.58 -3.78
N LYS A 60 -3.65 14.12 -4.74
CA LYS A 60 -4.06 14.15 -6.15
C LYS A 60 -4.32 12.74 -6.66
N ILE A 61 -5.43 12.58 -7.38
CA ILE A 61 -5.85 11.33 -7.98
C ILE A 61 -6.02 11.50 -9.49
N ASN A 62 -5.81 10.41 -10.25
CA ASN A 62 -6.02 10.35 -11.69
C ASN A 62 -7.22 9.42 -11.97
N ALA A 63 -7.96 9.70 -13.03
CA ALA A 63 -9.09 8.87 -13.45
C ALA A 63 -8.68 7.42 -13.75
N GLU A 64 -7.48 7.21 -14.31
CA GLU A 64 -6.98 5.89 -14.71
C GLU A 64 -6.59 4.98 -13.52
N GLU A 65 -6.37 5.55 -12.31
CA GLU A 65 -6.02 4.75 -11.14
C GLU A 65 -7.22 4.30 -10.31
N ARG A 66 -8.44 4.70 -10.70
CA ARG A 66 -9.65 4.34 -9.97
C ARG A 66 -9.96 2.83 -10.02
N PRO A 67 -10.54 2.25 -8.95
CA PRO A 67 -10.86 2.90 -7.67
C PRO A 67 -9.62 3.22 -6.83
N VAL A 68 -9.64 4.40 -6.20
CA VAL A 68 -8.54 4.91 -5.39
C VAL A 68 -9.03 5.42 -4.03
N GLY A 69 -8.36 5.00 -2.97
CA GLY A 69 -8.58 5.50 -1.61
C GLY A 69 -7.59 6.60 -1.23
N VAL A 70 -8.07 7.63 -0.55
CA VAL A 70 -7.19 8.62 0.11
C VAL A 70 -7.08 8.27 1.58
N GLN A 71 -5.83 8.05 2.05
CA GLN A 71 -5.60 7.69 3.44
C GLN A 71 -5.17 8.90 4.27
N ILE A 72 -5.91 9.17 5.36
CA ILE A 72 -5.64 10.24 6.30
C ILE A 72 -5.27 9.70 7.69
N TYR A 73 -4.50 10.47 8.45
CA TYR A 73 -4.19 10.17 9.84
C TYR A 73 -4.20 11.43 10.71
N GLY A 74 -4.60 11.25 11.96
CA GLY A 74 -4.63 12.30 12.97
C GLY A 74 -4.88 11.70 14.34
N ARG A 75 -5.13 12.56 15.34
CA ARG A 75 -5.38 12.18 16.73
C ARG A 75 -6.43 13.05 17.41
N ASP A 76 -7.05 13.92 16.65
CA ASP A 76 -8.05 14.87 17.13
C ASP A 76 -9.32 14.72 16.29
N VAL A 77 -10.48 14.74 16.94
CA VAL A 77 -11.77 14.48 16.27
C VAL A 77 -12.08 15.57 15.24
N ASP A 78 -11.98 16.83 15.63
CA ASP A 78 -12.38 17.94 14.78
C ASP A 78 -11.47 18.05 13.55
N SER A 79 -10.14 17.91 13.76
CA SER A 79 -9.16 17.90 12.66
C SER A 79 -9.41 16.76 11.68
N MET A 80 -9.75 15.56 12.17
CA MET A 80 -10.00 14.40 11.31
C MET A 80 -11.30 14.54 10.52
N VAL A 81 -12.35 15.10 11.13
CA VAL A 81 -13.63 15.38 10.47
C VAL A 81 -13.45 16.44 9.38
N GLU A 82 -12.79 17.55 9.69
CA GLU A 82 -12.55 18.63 8.72
C GLU A 82 -11.68 18.14 7.56
N ALA A 83 -10.60 17.41 7.85
CA ALA A 83 -9.75 16.82 6.82
C ALA A 83 -10.53 15.84 5.92
N ALA A 84 -11.41 15.01 6.49
CA ALA A 84 -12.23 14.08 5.73
C ALA A 84 -13.20 14.81 4.77
N ARG A 85 -13.77 15.94 5.18
CA ARG A 85 -14.60 16.79 4.32
C ARG A 85 -13.79 17.38 3.16
N VAL A 86 -12.60 17.89 3.44
CA VAL A 86 -11.68 18.40 2.38
C VAL A 86 -11.30 17.29 1.41
N VAL A 87 -11.04 16.07 1.93
CA VAL A 87 -10.74 14.90 1.08
C VAL A 87 -11.96 14.50 0.24
N GLU A 88 -13.17 14.60 0.76
CA GLU A 88 -14.38 14.28 0.01
C GLU A 88 -14.55 15.19 -1.21
N GLU A 89 -14.12 16.45 -1.16
CA GLU A 89 -14.21 17.41 -2.28
C GLU A 89 -13.39 16.99 -3.51
N ILE A 90 -12.36 16.17 -3.35
CA ILE A 90 -11.59 15.62 -4.48
C ILE A 90 -12.16 14.31 -5.01
N HIS A 91 -13.32 13.88 -4.51
CA HIS A 91 -14.10 12.72 -4.93
C HIS A 91 -13.28 11.41 -4.99
N PRO A 92 -12.59 10.99 -3.92
CA PRO A 92 -11.99 9.66 -3.87
C PRO A 92 -13.09 8.59 -3.84
N ASP A 93 -12.74 7.36 -4.21
CA ASP A 93 -13.68 6.24 -4.13
C ASP A 93 -13.87 5.77 -2.67
N VAL A 94 -12.85 6.01 -1.82
CA VAL A 94 -12.83 5.66 -0.38
C VAL A 94 -11.99 6.68 0.39
N ILE A 95 -12.42 7.01 1.62
CA ILE A 95 -11.58 7.68 2.61
C ILE A 95 -11.12 6.61 3.62
N ASP A 96 -9.81 6.42 3.74
CA ASP A 96 -9.24 5.40 4.62
C ASP A 96 -8.57 6.03 5.86
N LEU A 97 -8.88 5.52 7.05
CA LEU A 97 -8.32 6.01 8.31
C LEU A 97 -7.12 5.16 8.70
N ASN A 98 -5.96 5.82 8.89
CA ASN A 98 -4.74 5.15 9.29
C ASN A 98 -4.61 5.03 10.80
N PHE A 99 -4.82 3.84 11.33
CA PHE A 99 -4.51 3.46 12.70
C PHE A 99 -3.43 2.38 12.77
N GLY A 100 -2.58 2.30 11.74
CA GLY A 100 -1.58 1.25 11.61
C GLY A 100 -0.13 1.71 11.45
N CYS A 101 0.17 2.98 11.09
CA CYS A 101 1.53 3.47 10.87
C CYS A 101 2.36 3.41 12.16
N PRO A 102 3.46 2.61 12.21
CA PRO A 102 4.23 2.40 13.44
C PRO A 102 5.37 3.40 13.64
N VAL A 103 5.64 4.28 12.65
CA VAL A 103 6.81 5.18 12.67
C VAL A 103 6.74 6.14 13.84
N LYS A 104 7.87 6.33 14.53
CA LYS A 104 7.96 7.15 15.75
C LYS A 104 7.39 8.57 15.57
N LYS A 105 7.62 9.21 14.42
CA LYS A 105 7.11 10.56 14.13
C LYS A 105 5.58 10.65 14.08
N VAL A 106 4.87 9.53 13.85
CA VAL A 106 3.41 9.43 13.81
C VAL A 106 2.91 8.78 15.10
N ALA A 107 3.27 7.53 15.37
CA ALA A 107 2.80 6.77 16.53
C ALA A 107 3.25 7.36 17.87
N GLY A 108 4.46 7.95 17.93
CA GLY A 108 4.97 8.62 19.13
C GLY A 108 4.21 9.90 19.49
N LYS A 109 3.46 10.46 18.55
CA LYS A 109 2.57 11.62 18.76
C LYS A 109 1.11 11.22 19.03
N GLY A 110 0.83 9.93 19.19
CA GLY A 110 -0.51 9.42 19.45
C GLY A 110 -1.39 9.21 18.21
N ALA A 111 -0.87 9.42 16.98
CA ALA A 111 -1.57 9.19 15.73
C ALA A 111 -1.19 7.82 15.12
N GLY A 112 -1.81 7.42 14.01
CA GLY A 112 -1.55 6.13 13.39
C GLY A 112 -1.73 4.99 14.39
N SER A 113 -0.77 4.06 14.49
CA SER A 113 -0.85 2.97 15.47
C SER A 113 -0.73 3.43 16.93
N GLY A 114 -0.38 4.70 17.21
CA GLY A 114 -0.45 5.29 18.54
C GLY A 114 -1.85 5.31 19.11
N MET A 115 -2.86 5.40 18.23
CA MET A 115 -4.29 5.34 18.59
C MET A 115 -4.70 4.01 19.25
N LEU A 116 -3.98 2.92 19.00
CA LEU A 116 -4.22 1.62 19.64
C LEU A 116 -4.02 1.61 21.16
N LYS A 117 -3.47 2.70 21.72
CA LYS A 117 -3.41 2.92 23.18
C LYS A 117 -4.65 3.65 23.73
N ASN A 118 -5.49 4.20 22.87
CA ASN A 118 -6.70 4.94 23.25
C ASN A 118 -7.86 4.56 22.33
N ILE A 119 -8.39 3.35 22.54
CA ILE A 119 -9.49 2.82 21.73
C ILE A 119 -10.75 3.70 21.79
N PRO A 120 -11.16 4.25 22.94
CA PRO A 120 -12.31 5.16 22.97
C PRO A 120 -12.17 6.34 22.00
N LEU A 121 -11.02 7.02 21.97
CA LEU A 121 -10.78 8.14 21.05
C LEU A 121 -10.69 7.67 19.59
N LEU A 122 -10.10 6.51 19.33
CA LEU A 122 -10.05 5.91 17.98
C LEU A 122 -11.47 5.70 17.44
N LEU A 123 -12.37 5.14 18.24
CA LEU A 123 -13.76 4.90 17.87
C LEU A 123 -14.55 6.22 17.72
N GLU A 124 -14.31 7.18 18.62
CA GLU A 124 -14.92 8.51 18.54
C GLU A 124 -14.57 9.21 17.22
N ILE A 125 -13.27 9.26 16.86
CA ILE A 125 -12.81 9.79 15.57
C ILE A 125 -13.49 9.06 14.42
N THR A 126 -13.47 7.73 14.41
CA THR A 126 -14.04 6.92 13.34
C THR A 126 -15.52 7.22 13.14
N LYS A 127 -16.30 7.23 14.22
CA LYS A 127 -17.74 7.50 14.20
C LYS A 127 -18.04 8.89 13.64
N HIS A 128 -17.34 9.92 14.12
CA HIS A 128 -17.57 11.29 13.66
C HIS A 128 -17.18 11.49 12.19
N VAL A 129 -16.07 10.88 11.72
CA VAL A 129 -15.69 10.92 10.30
C VAL A 129 -16.76 10.23 9.46
N VAL A 130 -17.20 9.01 9.82
CA VAL A 130 -18.26 8.29 9.08
C VAL A 130 -19.55 9.12 8.98
N GLN A 131 -19.92 9.83 10.03
CA GLN A 131 -21.10 10.67 10.04
C GLN A 131 -20.96 11.98 9.24
N ALA A 132 -19.73 12.44 9.03
CA ALA A 132 -19.43 13.73 8.40
C ALA A 132 -19.34 13.69 6.88
N VAL A 133 -19.16 12.52 6.27
CA VAL A 133 -18.93 12.34 4.82
C VAL A 133 -19.89 11.32 4.22
N LYS A 134 -20.12 11.42 2.92
CA LYS A 134 -20.90 10.44 2.13
C LYS A 134 -20.03 9.37 1.49
N THR A 135 -18.78 9.71 1.24
CA THR A 135 -17.77 8.79 0.70
C THR A 135 -17.56 7.62 1.64
N PRO A 136 -17.54 6.35 1.15
CA PRO A 136 -17.29 5.19 2.01
C PRO A 136 -16.01 5.35 2.84
N VAL A 137 -16.11 5.12 4.15
CA VAL A 137 -14.97 5.17 5.07
C VAL A 137 -14.48 3.76 5.36
N THR A 138 -13.18 3.56 5.28
CA THR A 138 -12.51 2.32 5.67
C THR A 138 -11.44 2.59 6.72
N VAL A 139 -10.93 1.54 7.35
CA VAL A 139 -9.88 1.64 8.36
C VAL A 139 -8.75 0.69 8.03
N LYS A 140 -7.50 1.14 8.19
CA LYS A 140 -6.32 0.27 8.17
C LYS A 140 -5.61 0.30 9.51
N THR A 141 -5.48 -0.87 10.15
CA THR A 141 -4.90 -1.00 11.49
C THR A 141 -3.94 -2.18 11.61
N ARG A 142 -3.50 -2.46 12.85
CA ARG A 142 -2.65 -3.58 13.26
C ARG A 142 -3.36 -4.43 14.30
N LEU A 143 -2.74 -5.57 14.70
CA LEU A 143 -3.27 -6.48 15.70
C LEU A 143 -3.45 -5.86 17.10
N GLY A 144 -2.62 -4.86 17.39
CA GLY A 144 -2.59 -4.18 18.68
C GLY A 144 -1.32 -3.36 18.84
N TRP A 145 -1.11 -2.83 20.07
CA TRP A 145 0.10 -2.06 20.39
C TRP A 145 1.34 -2.97 20.50
N ASP A 146 1.24 -4.03 21.28
CA ASP A 146 2.28 -5.05 21.50
C ASP A 146 1.63 -6.43 21.73
N ALA A 147 2.41 -7.43 22.11
CA ALA A 147 1.93 -8.80 22.32
C ALA A 147 0.98 -8.96 23.50
N GLU A 148 1.06 -8.08 24.50
CA GLU A 148 0.20 -8.09 25.69
C GLU A 148 -1.10 -7.30 25.45
N ASN A 149 -1.11 -6.42 24.45
CA ASN A 149 -2.22 -5.52 24.13
C ASN A 149 -2.72 -5.79 22.70
N LEU A 150 -3.15 -7.03 22.43
CA LEU A 150 -3.83 -7.42 21.20
C LEU A 150 -5.32 -7.07 21.32
N VAL A 151 -5.79 -6.23 20.42
CA VAL A 151 -7.15 -5.67 20.50
C VAL A 151 -8.01 -5.97 19.27
N ILE A 152 -7.43 -6.55 18.22
CA ILE A 152 -8.05 -6.60 16.89
C ILE A 152 -9.40 -7.34 16.90
N GLU A 153 -9.57 -8.43 17.67
CA GLU A 153 -10.78 -9.24 17.66
C GLU A 153 -11.99 -8.47 18.22
N THR A 154 -11.80 -7.62 19.23
CA THR A 154 -12.88 -6.76 19.76
C THR A 154 -12.97 -5.45 19.00
N LEU A 155 -11.84 -4.89 18.58
CA LEU A 155 -11.78 -3.62 17.86
C LEU A 155 -12.50 -3.69 16.51
N CYS A 156 -12.46 -4.85 15.81
CA CYS A 156 -13.13 -4.99 14.51
C CYS A 156 -14.64 -4.86 14.61
N GLU A 157 -15.27 -5.42 15.65
CA GLU A 157 -16.71 -5.28 15.88
C GLU A 157 -17.06 -3.81 16.19
N GLN A 158 -16.31 -3.18 17.08
CA GLN A 158 -16.51 -1.78 17.45
C GLN A 158 -16.34 -0.81 16.26
N LEU A 159 -15.37 -1.07 15.39
CA LEU A 159 -15.17 -0.28 14.18
C LEU A 159 -16.32 -0.47 13.17
N GLN A 160 -16.79 -1.71 13.00
CA GLN A 160 -17.99 -2.00 12.19
C GLN A 160 -19.21 -1.22 12.73
N ASP A 161 -19.41 -1.21 14.05
CA ASP A 161 -20.50 -0.48 14.70
C ASP A 161 -20.40 1.05 14.51
N CYS A 162 -19.20 1.58 14.28
CA CYS A 162 -19.01 2.98 13.85
C CYS A 162 -19.48 3.23 12.40
N GLY A 163 -19.71 2.20 11.59
CA GLY A 163 -20.24 2.30 10.22
C GLY A 163 -19.17 2.28 9.12
N ILE A 164 -17.95 1.82 9.41
CA ILE A 164 -16.94 1.64 8.35
C ILE A 164 -17.37 0.56 7.35
N GLN A 165 -16.88 0.68 6.10
CA GLN A 165 -17.30 -0.18 5.00
C GLN A 165 -16.32 -1.32 4.69
N ALA A 166 -15.11 -1.30 5.26
CA ALA A 166 -14.12 -2.38 5.20
C ALA A 166 -13.02 -2.15 6.24
N LEU A 167 -12.36 -3.22 6.66
CA LEU A 167 -11.24 -3.18 7.59
C LEU A 167 -10.02 -3.89 7.02
N THR A 168 -8.89 -3.16 6.93
CA THR A 168 -7.59 -3.76 6.58
C THR A 168 -6.78 -4.01 7.84
N ILE A 169 -6.31 -5.25 8.01
CA ILE A 169 -5.56 -5.68 9.18
C ILE A 169 -4.15 -6.09 8.79
N HIS A 170 -3.13 -5.38 9.30
CA HIS A 170 -1.75 -5.83 9.20
C HIS A 170 -1.45 -6.84 10.33
N GLY A 171 -1.04 -8.05 9.98
CA GLY A 171 -0.78 -9.18 10.90
C GLY A 171 0.44 -8.97 11.82
N ARG A 172 0.73 -7.75 12.24
CA ARG A 172 1.76 -7.39 13.24
C ARG A 172 1.22 -6.39 14.23
N THR A 173 1.80 -6.39 15.43
CA THR A 173 1.59 -5.30 16.40
C THR A 173 2.41 -4.07 16.02
N ARG A 174 2.14 -2.94 16.68
CA ARG A 174 2.98 -1.73 16.52
C ARG A 174 4.39 -1.97 16.98
N ALA A 175 4.59 -2.66 18.10
CA ALA A 175 5.92 -2.92 18.67
C ALA A 175 6.82 -3.74 17.73
N GLN A 176 6.25 -4.70 17.01
CA GLN A 176 6.98 -5.49 16.02
C GLN A 176 7.46 -4.64 14.83
N MET A 177 6.81 -3.51 14.53
CA MET A 177 7.08 -2.73 13.31
C MET A 177 7.05 -3.61 12.06
N TYR A 178 8.23 -4.08 11.60
CA TYR A 178 8.40 -4.98 10.45
C TYR A 178 9.23 -6.23 10.79
N THR A 179 9.57 -6.44 12.07
CA THR A 179 10.33 -7.62 12.51
C THR A 179 9.45 -8.83 12.68
N GLY A 180 10.06 -10.02 12.68
CA GLY A 180 9.34 -11.29 12.78
C GLY A 180 8.44 -11.55 11.55
N LYS A 181 7.47 -12.44 11.71
CA LYS A 181 6.46 -12.77 10.70
C LYS A 181 5.12 -12.13 11.02
N ALA A 182 4.33 -11.81 10.00
CA ALA A 182 2.94 -11.41 10.17
C ALA A 182 2.12 -12.61 10.67
N ASP A 183 1.34 -12.41 11.72
CA ASP A 183 0.40 -13.40 12.22
C ASP A 183 -0.95 -13.26 11.51
N TRP A 184 -1.22 -14.19 10.62
CA TRP A 184 -2.49 -14.26 9.89
C TRP A 184 -3.60 -14.98 10.66
N THR A 185 -3.26 -15.67 11.75
CA THR A 185 -4.23 -16.42 12.55
C THR A 185 -5.30 -15.51 13.12
N LEU A 186 -4.88 -14.35 13.67
CA LEU A 186 -5.82 -13.36 14.21
C LEU A 186 -6.67 -12.69 13.11
N ILE A 187 -6.11 -12.49 11.92
CA ILE A 187 -6.88 -12.00 10.76
C ILE A 187 -7.97 -13.01 10.39
N GLY A 188 -7.61 -14.30 10.33
CA GLY A 188 -8.56 -15.40 10.07
C GLY A 188 -9.66 -15.50 11.12
N ARG A 189 -9.31 -15.34 12.41
CA ARG A 189 -10.32 -15.32 13.49
C ARG A 189 -11.31 -14.17 13.35
N VAL A 190 -10.83 -12.96 13.04
CA VAL A 190 -11.70 -11.81 12.75
C VAL A 190 -12.64 -12.14 11.60
N LYS A 191 -12.10 -12.72 10.50
CA LYS A 191 -12.94 -13.09 9.34
C LYS A 191 -13.96 -14.16 9.65
N GLN A 192 -13.64 -15.11 10.52
CA GLN A 192 -14.54 -16.20 10.94
C GLN A 192 -15.57 -15.75 12.00
N ASN A 193 -15.44 -14.57 12.56
CA ASN A 193 -16.39 -14.06 13.55
C ASN A 193 -17.76 -13.79 12.89
N PRO A 194 -18.83 -14.51 13.27
CA PRO A 194 -20.15 -14.39 12.64
C PRO A 194 -20.81 -13.02 12.83
N ARG A 195 -20.29 -12.19 13.71
CA ARG A 195 -20.78 -10.82 13.93
C ARG A 195 -20.18 -9.81 12.96
N ILE A 196 -19.13 -10.20 12.22
CA ILE A 196 -18.47 -9.34 11.24
C ILE A 196 -19.10 -9.54 9.86
N HIS A 197 -19.66 -8.45 9.33
CA HIS A 197 -20.36 -8.42 8.04
C HIS A 197 -19.64 -7.57 6.98
N ILE A 198 -18.69 -6.71 7.41
CA ILE A 198 -17.88 -5.91 6.52
C ILE A 198 -16.72 -6.73 5.93
N PRO A 199 -16.23 -6.41 4.73
CA PRO A 199 -15.04 -7.03 4.17
C PRO A 199 -13.81 -6.89 5.07
N ILE A 200 -13.07 -8.00 5.21
CA ILE A 200 -11.79 -8.05 5.92
C ILE A 200 -10.68 -8.21 4.90
N ILE A 201 -9.75 -7.26 4.89
CA ILE A 201 -8.61 -7.19 3.97
C ILE A 201 -7.36 -7.57 4.75
N GLY A 202 -6.73 -8.69 4.38
CA GLY A 202 -5.51 -9.17 5.03
C GLY A 202 -4.26 -8.47 4.47
N ASN A 203 -3.31 -8.14 5.35
CA ASN A 203 -2.06 -7.50 4.99
C ASN A 203 -0.88 -8.02 5.83
N GLY A 204 0.29 -8.14 5.23
CA GLY A 204 1.54 -8.52 5.89
C GLY A 204 2.19 -9.74 5.25
N ASP A 205 3.47 -9.58 4.85
CA ASP A 205 4.34 -10.62 4.27
C ASP A 205 3.76 -11.35 3.04
N ILE A 206 2.93 -10.69 2.27
CA ILE A 206 2.50 -11.17 0.95
C ILE A 206 3.58 -10.76 -0.05
N THR A 207 4.35 -11.75 -0.51
CA THR A 207 5.54 -11.55 -1.35
C THR A 207 5.53 -12.35 -2.64
N SER A 208 4.55 -13.25 -2.80
CA SER A 208 4.41 -14.14 -3.96
C SER A 208 2.95 -14.48 -4.25
N GLY A 209 2.68 -15.06 -5.42
CA GLY A 209 1.37 -15.64 -5.75
C GLY A 209 0.94 -16.72 -4.77
N ALA A 210 1.87 -17.57 -4.33
CA ALA A 210 1.58 -18.60 -3.34
C ALA A 210 1.15 -18.03 -1.98
N ASP A 211 1.72 -16.87 -1.56
CA ASP A 211 1.28 -16.19 -0.34
C ASP A 211 -0.13 -15.64 -0.50
N ALA A 212 -0.45 -15.06 -1.67
CA ALA A 212 -1.79 -14.57 -1.96
C ALA A 212 -2.83 -15.71 -1.96
N VAL A 213 -2.53 -16.83 -2.61
CA VAL A 213 -3.40 -18.02 -2.62
C VAL A 213 -3.67 -18.51 -1.20
N ARG A 214 -2.61 -18.70 -0.39
CA ARG A 214 -2.78 -19.11 1.02
C ARG A 214 -3.62 -18.12 1.82
N ALA A 215 -3.44 -16.82 1.62
CA ALA A 215 -4.21 -15.82 2.34
C ALA A 215 -5.72 -15.97 2.12
N PHE A 216 -6.15 -16.24 0.90
CA PHE A 216 -7.56 -16.49 0.60
C PHE A 216 -8.03 -17.86 1.07
N GLN A 217 -7.24 -18.91 0.83
CA GLN A 217 -7.65 -20.30 1.13
C GLN A 217 -7.64 -20.61 2.63
N ASP A 218 -6.57 -20.24 3.34
CA ASP A 218 -6.38 -20.64 4.73
C ASP A 218 -7.09 -19.70 5.71
N TYR A 219 -7.24 -18.42 5.37
CA TYR A 219 -7.80 -17.41 6.27
C TYR A 219 -9.12 -16.80 5.78
N GLY A 220 -9.55 -17.08 4.56
CA GLY A 220 -10.85 -16.72 4.01
C GLY A 220 -11.07 -15.22 3.85
N VAL A 221 -10.02 -14.39 3.80
CA VAL A 221 -10.14 -12.93 3.68
C VAL A 221 -10.82 -12.52 2.37
N ASP A 222 -11.49 -11.37 2.38
CA ASP A 222 -12.23 -10.86 1.21
C ASP A 222 -11.33 -10.19 0.18
N ALA A 223 -10.16 -9.68 0.62
CA ALA A 223 -9.12 -9.11 -0.23
C ALA A 223 -7.75 -9.26 0.44
N VAL A 224 -6.70 -9.15 -0.38
CA VAL A 224 -5.32 -9.14 0.08
C VAL A 224 -4.67 -7.79 -0.29
N MET A 225 -4.07 -7.13 0.71
CA MET A 225 -3.34 -5.88 0.48
C MET A 225 -1.83 -6.14 0.47
N VAL A 226 -1.18 -5.73 -0.64
CA VAL A 226 0.25 -5.94 -0.89
C VAL A 226 1.01 -4.65 -0.65
N GLY A 227 2.07 -4.72 0.15
CA GLY A 227 2.92 -3.56 0.48
C GLY A 227 4.33 -3.69 -0.10
N ARG A 228 5.33 -3.91 0.75
CA ARG A 228 6.78 -3.88 0.43
C ARG A 228 7.21 -4.72 -0.77
N ALA A 229 6.52 -5.79 -1.07
CA ALA A 229 6.80 -6.63 -2.24
C ALA A 229 6.59 -5.92 -3.59
N THR A 230 5.84 -4.81 -3.59
CA THR A 230 5.62 -4.01 -4.80
C THR A 230 6.77 -3.06 -5.13
N PHE A 231 7.75 -2.86 -4.22
CA PHE A 231 8.85 -1.91 -4.46
C PHE A 231 9.68 -2.33 -5.67
N GLY A 232 9.68 -1.50 -6.71
CA GLY A 232 10.34 -1.80 -7.98
C GLY A 232 9.84 -3.10 -8.64
N CYS A 233 8.60 -3.47 -8.36
CA CYS A 233 7.95 -4.67 -8.84
C CYS A 233 6.43 -4.48 -8.98
N PRO A 234 5.94 -3.48 -9.74
CA PRO A 234 4.50 -3.28 -9.89
C PRO A 234 3.80 -4.46 -10.56
N TRP A 235 4.50 -5.21 -11.40
CA TRP A 235 4.00 -6.41 -12.08
C TRP A 235 3.71 -7.60 -11.14
N ILE A 236 4.08 -7.52 -9.85
CA ILE A 236 3.77 -8.57 -8.88
C ILE A 236 2.27 -8.84 -8.79
N PHE A 237 1.43 -7.85 -9.08
CA PHE A 237 -0.01 -8.02 -9.11
C PHE A 237 -0.46 -8.96 -10.21
N SER A 238 0.14 -8.92 -11.42
CA SER A 238 -0.17 -9.89 -12.47
C SER A 238 0.34 -11.29 -12.11
N GLU A 239 1.56 -11.40 -11.56
CA GLU A 239 2.11 -12.68 -11.10
C GLU A 239 1.21 -13.32 -10.00
N MET A 240 0.68 -12.51 -9.07
CA MET A 240 -0.27 -12.97 -8.06
C MET A 240 -1.63 -13.35 -8.66
N ARG A 241 -2.12 -12.59 -9.64
CA ARG A 241 -3.37 -12.87 -10.34
C ARG A 241 -3.29 -14.22 -11.04
N ASP A 242 -2.21 -14.48 -11.78
CA ASP A 242 -1.99 -15.76 -12.47
C ASP A 242 -2.03 -16.95 -11.52
N ALA A 243 -1.39 -16.80 -10.34
CA ALA A 243 -1.40 -17.85 -9.33
C ALA A 243 -2.80 -18.07 -8.74
N LEU A 244 -3.61 -17.02 -8.57
CA LEU A 244 -4.98 -17.12 -8.07
C LEU A 244 -5.94 -17.73 -9.09
N ASP A 245 -5.75 -17.42 -10.37
CA ASP A 245 -6.58 -17.93 -11.46
C ASP A 245 -6.16 -19.34 -11.92
N GLY A 246 -5.06 -19.89 -11.38
CA GLY A 246 -4.51 -21.18 -11.76
C GLY A 246 -4.00 -21.21 -13.20
N THR A 247 -3.75 -20.06 -13.77
CA THR A 247 -3.30 -19.91 -15.17
C THR A 247 -1.79 -19.72 -15.20
N SER A 248 -1.07 -20.62 -15.90
CA SER A 248 0.36 -20.41 -16.21
C SER A 248 0.58 -19.57 -17.48
N VAL A 249 -0.44 -18.90 -17.96
CA VAL A 249 -0.53 -18.38 -19.34
C VAL A 249 -0.46 -16.86 -19.42
N ALA A 250 -0.25 -16.14 -18.32
CA ALA A 250 0.08 -14.73 -18.49
C ALA A 250 1.39 -14.64 -19.26
N LYS A 251 1.40 -13.73 -20.21
CA LYS A 251 2.59 -13.36 -20.97
C LYS A 251 3.67 -13.00 -19.96
N HIS A 252 4.55 -13.97 -19.64
CA HIS A 252 5.61 -13.75 -18.68
C HIS A 252 6.44 -12.57 -19.17
N LEU A 253 6.41 -11.47 -18.38
CA LEU A 253 7.24 -10.32 -18.64
C LEU A 253 8.71 -10.78 -18.69
N THR A 254 9.37 -10.49 -19.79
CA THR A 254 10.81 -10.72 -19.94
C THR A 254 11.58 -9.81 -18.97
N MET A 255 12.88 -10.04 -18.83
CA MET A 255 13.73 -9.13 -18.06
C MET A 255 13.74 -7.72 -18.69
N ASP A 256 13.71 -7.66 -20.02
CA ASP A 256 13.69 -6.42 -20.77
C ASP A 256 12.39 -5.65 -20.51
N ASP A 257 11.24 -6.32 -20.57
CA ASP A 257 9.95 -5.70 -20.23
C ASP A 257 9.97 -5.11 -18.79
N LYS A 258 10.55 -5.83 -17.84
CA LYS A 258 10.63 -5.38 -16.43
C LYS A 258 11.54 -4.16 -16.27
N ILE A 259 12.63 -4.08 -17.02
CA ILE A 259 13.52 -2.90 -17.04
C ILE A 259 12.81 -1.72 -17.70
N ASP A 260 12.12 -1.93 -18.81
CA ASP A 260 11.33 -0.90 -19.49
C ASP A 260 10.25 -0.29 -18.57
N ILE A 261 9.59 -1.12 -17.74
CA ILE A 261 8.62 -0.65 -16.73
C ILE A 261 9.29 0.25 -15.68
N LEU A 262 10.51 -0.10 -15.25
CA LEU A 262 11.24 0.72 -14.27
C LEU A 262 11.72 2.05 -14.89
N GLU A 263 12.13 2.04 -16.17
CA GLU A 263 12.44 3.27 -16.90
C GLU A 263 11.18 4.14 -17.10
N GLU A 264 10.05 3.52 -17.47
CA GLU A 264 8.79 4.22 -17.58
C GLU A 264 8.42 4.90 -16.27
N GLN A 265 8.56 4.21 -15.13
CA GLN A 265 8.33 4.79 -13.79
C GLN A 265 9.21 6.02 -13.56
N LEU A 266 10.49 5.95 -13.92
CA LEU A 266 11.42 7.08 -13.81
C LEU A 266 10.92 8.27 -14.64
N ARG A 267 10.58 8.04 -15.92
CA ARG A 267 10.11 9.09 -16.83
C ARG A 267 8.80 9.73 -16.36
N ILE A 268 7.84 8.93 -15.89
CA ILE A 268 6.57 9.43 -15.33
C ILE A 268 6.85 10.33 -14.12
N ASN A 269 7.71 9.92 -13.20
CA ASN A 269 7.99 10.69 -11.99
C ASN A 269 8.71 12.00 -12.30
N VAL A 270 9.66 11.98 -13.22
CA VAL A 270 10.39 13.18 -13.66
C VAL A 270 9.45 14.17 -14.36
N ALA A 271 8.63 13.70 -15.29
CA ALA A 271 7.69 14.54 -16.03
C ALA A 271 6.61 15.17 -15.10
N ARG A 272 6.22 14.44 -14.04
CA ARG A 272 5.17 14.87 -13.11
C ARG A 272 5.64 15.90 -12.08
N ILE A 273 6.87 15.83 -11.64
CA ILE A 273 7.38 16.65 -10.53
C ILE A 273 8.48 17.59 -11.06
N ASP A 274 9.67 17.07 -11.19
CA ASP A 274 10.91 17.58 -11.79
C ASP A 274 11.98 16.49 -11.76
N GLU A 275 13.13 16.75 -12.41
CA GLU A 275 14.19 15.75 -12.51
C GLU A 275 14.71 15.28 -11.14
N VAL A 276 15.03 16.19 -10.25
CA VAL A 276 15.65 15.87 -8.96
C VAL A 276 14.70 15.05 -8.08
N ARG A 277 13.48 15.51 -7.90
CA ARG A 277 12.49 14.83 -7.06
C ARG A 277 11.99 13.54 -7.71
N GLY A 278 11.81 13.53 -9.04
CA GLY A 278 11.43 12.32 -9.78
C GLY A 278 12.47 11.20 -9.62
N ILE A 279 13.75 11.53 -9.70
CA ILE A 279 14.85 10.60 -9.42
C ILE A 279 14.80 10.11 -7.96
N LEU A 280 14.63 11.03 -6.98
CA LEU A 280 14.55 10.69 -5.57
C LEU A 280 13.44 9.68 -5.26
N HIS A 281 12.27 9.85 -5.88
CA HIS A 281 11.14 8.92 -5.72
C HIS A 281 11.43 7.57 -6.37
N THR A 282 11.99 7.56 -7.58
CA THR A 282 12.18 6.31 -8.35
C THR A 282 13.34 5.46 -7.84
N ARG A 283 14.46 6.06 -7.45
CA ARG A 283 15.67 5.30 -7.08
C ARG A 283 15.48 4.33 -5.91
N ARG A 284 14.50 4.56 -5.03
CA ARG A 284 14.12 3.59 -3.98
C ARG A 284 13.55 2.32 -4.57
N HIS A 285 12.69 2.47 -5.57
CA HIS A 285 12.12 1.35 -6.30
C HIS A 285 13.21 0.57 -7.02
N LEU A 286 14.09 1.26 -7.74
CA LEU A 286 15.22 0.65 -8.44
C LEU A 286 16.13 -0.14 -7.48
N ALA A 287 16.53 0.48 -6.39
CA ALA A 287 17.41 -0.15 -5.40
C ALA A 287 16.79 -1.35 -4.66
N ALA A 288 15.48 -1.47 -4.66
CA ALA A 288 14.72 -2.55 -4.01
C ALA A 288 14.20 -3.62 -4.99
N SER A 289 14.26 -3.35 -6.29
CA SER A 289 13.70 -4.25 -7.29
C SER A 289 14.33 -5.64 -7.24
N PRO A 290 13.51 -6.69 -7.24
CA PRO A 290 13.99 -8.07 -7.15
C PRO A 290 14.76 -8.53 -8.39
N ILE A 291 14.54 -7.89 -9.56
CA ILE A 291 15.18 -8.31 -10.82
C ILE A 291 16.70 -8.21 -10.80
N PHE A 292 17.24 -7.31 -9.97
CA PHE A 292 18.69 -7.09 -9.90
C PHE A 292 19.42 -8.03 -8.93
N LYS A 293 18.71 -8.89 -8.18
CA LYS A 293 19.31 -9.80 -7.20
C LYS A 293 20.28 -10.82 -7.80
N GLY A 294 20.15 -11.12 -9.08
CA GLY A 294 21.03 -12.07 -9.80
C GLY A 294 22.29 -11.44 -10.41
N ILE A 295 22.45 -10.13 -10.33
CA ILE A 295 23.61 -9.44 -10.93
C ILE A 295 24.81 -9.55 -9.98
N PRO A 296 25.96 -10.07 -10.43
CA PRO A 296 27.20 -10.05 -9.65
C PRO A 296 27.54 -8.62 -9.22
N ASP A 297 28.04 -8.47 -7.99
CA ASP A 297 28.43 -7.17 -7.41
C ASP A 297 27.32 -6.09 -7.42
N PHE A 298 26.05 -6.49 -7.41
CA PHE A 298 24.91 -5.56 -7.41
C PHE A 298 25.01 -4.46 -6.32
N LYS A 299 25.77 -4.70 -5.26
CA LYS A 299 25.99 -3.69 -4.21
C LYS A 299 26.53 -2.37 -4.78
N GLN A 300 27.49 -2.43 -5.70
CA GLN A 300 28.07 -1.23 -6.34
C GLN A 300 27.06 -0.56 -7.29
N THR A 301 26.37 -1.35 -8.09
CA THR A 301 25.28 -0.87 -8.96
C THR A 301 24.17 -0.18 -8.15
N ARG A 302 23.75 -0.78 -7.03
CA ARG A 302 22.78 -0.19 -6.11
C ARG A 302 23.25 1.15 -5.54
N ILE A 303 24.51 1.26 -5.15
CA ILE A 303 25.10 2.52 -4.68
C ILE A 303 25.05 3.57 -5.78
N ALA A 304 25.40 3.21 -7.02
CA ALA A 304 25.35 4.10 -8.18
C ALA A 304 23.91 4.60 -8.41
N MET A 305 22.92 3.70 -8.44
CA MET A 305 21.49 4.06 -8.55
C MET A 305 21.05 5.06 -7.45
N LEU A 306 21.46 4.82 -6.19
CA LEU A 306 21.09 5.68 -5.05
C LEU A 306 21.80 7.05 -5.06
N ARG A 307 22.92 7.19 -5.80
CA ARG A 307 23.70 8.42 -5.91
C ARG A 307 23.42 9.21 -7.18
N ALA A 308 22.81 8.60 -8.18
CA ALA A 308 22.49 9.25 -9.44
C ALA A 308 21.62 10.50 -9.23
N THR A 309 21.95 11.58 -9.91
CA THR A 309 21.27 12.88 -9.83
C THR A 309 20.70 13.35 -11.16
N LYS A 310 20.98 12.61 -12.24
CA LYS A 310 20.44 12.88 -13.57
C LYS A 310 19.73 11.65 -14.13
N VAL A 311 18.70 11.88 -14.91
CA VAL A 311 17.89 10.81 -15.55
C VAL A 311 18.78 9.93 -16.43
N ASN A 312 19.63 10.56 -17.24
CA ASN A 312 20.49 9.83 -18.17
C ASN A 312 21.47 8.89 -17.45
N ASP A 313 21.95 9.27 -16.25
CA ASP A 313 22.82 8.40 -15.45
C ASP A 313 22.07 7.15 -14.97
N LEU A 314 20.81 7.32 -14.51
CA LEU A 314 19.99 6.18 -14.09
C LEU A 314 19.64 5.27 -15.27
N ILE A 315 19.29 5.83 -16.43
CA ILE A 315 19.01 5.05 -17.63
C ILE A 315 20.26 4.27 -18.05
N ALA A 316 21.43 4.88 -18.06
CA ALA A 316 22.69 4.19 -18.40
C ALA A 316 22.95 3.01 -17.42
N ILE A 317 22.69 3.18 -16.12
CA ILE A 317 22.83 2.09 -15.15
C ILE A 317 21.80 0.97 -15.41
N LEU A 318 20.56 1.30 -15.79
CA LEU A 318 19.54 0.30 -16.13
C LEU A 318 19.92 -0.48 -17.38
N GLU A 319 20.43 0.17 -18.41
CA GLU A 319 20.92 -0.49 -19.63
C GLU A 319 22.15 -1.40 -19.35
N GLU A 320 23.07 -0.97 -18.48
CA GLU A 320 24.13 -1.85 -18.00
C GLU A 320 23.60 -3.09 -17.28
N CYS A 321 22.57 -2.93 -16.44
CA CYS A 321 21.90 -4.05 -15.80
C CYS A 321 21.24 -4.98 -16.83
N ARG A 322 20.59 -4.43 -17.86
CA ARG A 322 19.98 -5.18 -18.96
C ARG A 322 21.01 -6.09 -19.64
N ALA A 323 22.14 -5.51 -20.05
CA ALA A 323 23.21 -6.26 -20.70
C ALA A 323 23.77 -7.39 -19.82
N ARG A 324 23.96 -7.14 -18.52
CA ARG A 324 24.46 -8.15 -17.57
C ARG A 324 23.45 -9.27 -17.33
N LEU A 325 22.15 -8.99 -17.29
CA LEU A 325 21.11 -9.99 -17.11
C LEU A 325 20.97 -10.89 -18.34
N SER A 326 21.04 -10.32 -19.55
CA SER A 326 21.02 -11.06 -20.82
C SER A 326 22.21 -12.02 -20.94
N ALA A 327 23.44 -11.55 -20.64
CA ALA A 327 24.64 -12.38 -20.66
C ALA A 327 24.59 -13.56 -19.66
N ASN A 328 23.94 -13.38 -18.50
CA ASN A 328 23.77 -14.45 -17.52
C ASN A 328 22.76 -15.53 -17.94
N HIS A 329 21.81 -15.20 -18.82
CA HIS A 329 20.87 -16.18 -19.39
C HIS A 329 21.53 -17.07 -20.44
N GLU A 330 22.41 -16.50 -21.30
CA GLU A 330 23.13 -17.26 -22.31
C GLU A 330 24.15 -18.26 -21.74
N THR A 331 24.70 -17.99 -20.56
CA THR A 331 25.69 -18.88 -19.89
C THR A 331 25.03 -20.01 -19.07
N LYS A 332 23.72 -20.02 -18.89
CA LYS A 332 22.99 -21.06 -18.12
C LYS A 332 22.07 -21.93 -18.95
N GLY A 333 21.92 -21.67 -20.26
CA GLY A 333 21.24 -22.52 -21.24
C GLY A 333 22.25 -23.42 -21.96
#